data_67411a94f7532061e7cca201adf7ac30
#
_entry.id   67411a94f7532061e7cca201adf7ac30
#
_cell.length_a   1.000
_cell.length_b   1.000
_cell.length_c   1.000
_cell.angle_alpha   90.00
_cell.angle_beta   90.00
_cell.angle_gamma   90.00
#
_symmetry.space_group_name_H-M   'P 1'
#
loop_
_entity.id
_entity.type
_entity.pdbx_description
1 polymer ?
#
loop_
_entity_poly.entity_id
_entity_poly.type
_entity_poly.pdbx_seq_one_letter_code
_entity_poly.pdbx_strand_id
1 'polypeptide(L)'
;MNILQFEDYLKIDTASFNQVDLRTLNHYIERFMYTVPFENISVQNKEPISVNVDDLFNKIVHRHRGGFCYELNTIFQYYLKEKGFKVDRVSGTIHTPDDNWSRDGSHMSTIVHLDQPYIADVGFGDLPTKAIPISDPDNIQVIHDVNGHYRAILDEDNVIHLQKQLDDQSWRTSYLTNEICRPWDFFIEHLDYNVHHPDSIFVQKLIITMAKECGRVSMSYDHLTITSKNHKQKESFKRDQYKTILEKYFGIVESIHTLES
;
A
#
# COMPACT_ATOMS: atom_id res chain seq x y z
N MET A 1 -1.95 -16.95 11.43
CA MET A 1 -0.67 -16.17 11.36
C MET A 1 0.03 -16.18 12.70
N ASN A 2 1.35 -16.40 12.73
CA ASN A 2 2.18 -16.28 13.94
C ASN A 2 2.59 -14.80 14.13
N ILE A 3 2.01 -14.13 15.14
CA ILE A 3 2.21 -12.70 15.41
C ILE A 3 3.67 -12.39 15.75
N LEU A 4 4.30 -13.18 16.63
CA LEU A 4 5.70 -12.95 17.03
C LEU A 4 6.67 -13.05 15.85
N GLN A 5 6.48 -14.03 14.98
CA GLN A 5 7.31 -14.18 13.79
C GLN A 5 7.07 -13.07 12.76
N PHE A 6 5.83 -12.56 12.67
CA PHE A 6 5.50 -11.42 11.82
C PHE A 6 6.16 -10.13 12.32
N GLU A 7 6.12 -9.89 13.64
CA GLU A 7 6.77 -8.75 14.29
C GLU A 7 8.30 -8.80 14.12
N ASP A 8 8.89 -9.97 14.26
CA ASP A 8 10.34 -10.19 14.05
C ASP A 8 10.73 -9.89 12.60
N TYR A 9 9.96 -10.42 11.63
CA TYR A 9 10.16 -10.15 10.21
C TYR A 9 10.08 -8.66 9.87
N LEU A 10 9.09 -7.96 10.42
CA LEU A 10 8.92 -6.52 10.25
C LEU A 10 9.92 -5.70 11.08
N LYS A 11 10.67 -6.32 12.00
CA LYS A 11 11.57 -5.66 12.96
C LYS A 11 10.83 -4.64 13.82
N ILE A 12 9.68 -5.00 14.35
CA ILE A 12 8.90 -4.16 15.24
C ILE A 12 9.53 -4.13 16.63
N ASP A 13 9.77 -2.95 17.16
CA ASP A 13 10.18 -2.76 18.55
C ASP A 13 8.96 -2.87 19.48
N THR A 14 8.60 -4.12 19.83
CA THR A 14 7.45 -4.41 20.68
C THR A 14 7.64 -3.95 22.13
N ALA A 15 8.85 -3.69 22.57
CA ALA A 15 9.11 -3.16 23.91
C ALA A 15 8.69 -1.69 24.04
N SER A 16 8.94 -0.89 23.00
CA SER A 16 8.62 0.55 22.97
C SER A 16 7.26 0.87 22.35
N PHE A 17 6.70 -0.04 21.53
CA PHE A 17 5.49 0.17 20.74
C PHE A 17 4.48 -0.97 20.98
N ASN A 18 3.74 -0.88 22.08
CA ASN A 18 2.78 -1.91 22.53
C ASN A 18 1.45 -1.33 23.04
N GLN A 19 1.23 -0.03 22.90
CA GLN A 19 -0.02 0.63 23.29
C GLN A 19 -0.92 0.82 22.05
N VAL A 20 -2.23 0.90 22.27
CA VAL A 20 -3.18 1.25 21.20
C VAL A 20 -3.23 2.78 21.10
N ASP A 21 -2.25 3.34 20.40
CA ASP A 21 -2.10 4.78 20.19
C ASP A 21 -1.53 5.11 18.81
N LEU A 22 -1.56 6.39 18.44
CA LEU A 22 -1.09 6.87 17.15
C LEU A 22 0.43 6.66 16.96
N ARG A 23 1.22 6.74 18.02
CA ARG A 23 2.67 6.53 17.96
C ARG A 23 2.99 5.09 17.59
N THR A 24 2.30 4.13 18.18
CA THR A 24 2.43 2.71 17.89
C THR A 24 1.90 2.38 16.49
N LEU A 25 0.75 2.92 16.09
CA LEU A 25 0.19 2.74 14.75
C LEU A 25 1.18 3.22 13.67
N ASN A 26 1.77 4.39 13.85
CA ASN A 26 2.78 4.94 12.92
C ASN A 26 4.01 4.04 12.82
N HIS A 27 4.49 3.51 13.94
CA HIS A 27 5.62 2.56 13.93
C HIS A 27 5.26 1.30 13.14
N TYR A 28 4.07 0.74 13.31
CA TYR A 28 3.64 -0.45 12.58
C TYR A 28 3.52 -0.20 11.07
N ILE A 29 2.94 0.93 10.66
CA ILE A 29 2.86 1.34 9.24
C ILE A 29 4.27 1.49 8.65
N GLU A 30 5.14 2.24 9.33
CA GLU A 30 6.51 2.48 8.89
C GLU A 30 7.27 1.17 8.68
N ARG A 31 7.26 0.30 9.70
CA ARG A 31 7.95 -0.99 9.64
C ARG A 31 7.41 -1.89 8.53
N PHE A 32 6.08 -1.94 8.38
CA PHE A 32 5.45 -2.69 7.31
C PHE A 32 5.88 -2.17 5.93
N MET A 33 5.74 -0.88 5.68
CA MET A 33 6.03 -0.28 4.37
C MET A 33 7.53 -0.29 4.00
N TYR A 34 8.44 -0.31 4.99
CA TYR A 34 9.88 -0.46 4.73
C TYR A 34 10.31 -1.91 4.50
N THR A 35 9.47 -2.89 4.84
CA THR A 35 9.81 -4.31 4.79
C THR A 35 9.06 -5.04 3.69
N VAL A 36 7.77 -4.72 3.48
CA VAL A 36 6.89 -5.43 2.54
C VAL A 36 6.65 -4.58 1.29
N PRO A 37 7.12 -5.00 0.11
CA PRO A 37 6.89 -4.25 -1.11
C PRO A 37 5.43 -4.35 -1.59
N PHE A 38 4.90 -3.26 -2.16
CA PHE A 38 3.74 -3.33 -3.03
C PHE A 38 4.16 -3.93 -4.36
N GLU A 39 3.54 -5.02 -4.80
CA GLU A 39 3.90 -5.69 -6.05
C GLU A 39 2.73 -6.51 -6.64
N ASN A 40 2.74 -6.68 -7.95
CA ASN A 40 1.75 -7.46 -8.69
C ASN A 40 2.35 -8.64 -9.47
N ILE A 41 3.47 -9.19 -9.02
CA ILE A 41 4.19 -10.28 -9.72
C ILE A 41 3.28 -11.50 -9.91
N SER A 42 2.48 -11.86 -8.90
CA SER A 42 1.56 -13.01 -9.03
C SER A 42 0.50 -12.78 -10.12
N VAL A 43 0.00 -11.55 -10.29
CA VAL A 43 -0.90 -11.20 -11.42
C VAL A 43 -0.16 -11.35 -12.76
N GLN A 44 1.07 -10.85 -12.85
CA GLN A 44 1.90 -10.92 -14.06
C GLN A 44 2.27 -12.37 -14.43
N ASN A 45 2.47 -13.21 -13.42
CA ASN A 45 2.76 -14.64 -13.60
C ASN A 45 1.49 -15.49 -13.77
N LYS A 46 0.30 -14.90 -13.67
CA LYS A 46 -1.00 -15.60 -13.69
C LYS A 46 -1.12 -16.64 -12.58
N GLU A 47 -0.54 -16.35 -11.42
CA GLU A 47 -0.64 -17.16 -10.20
C GLU A 47 -1.92 -16.80 -9.44
N PRO A 48 -2.52 -17.77 -8.71
CA PRO A 48 -3.67 -17.48 -7.86
C PRO A 48 -3.35 -16.44 -6.79
N ILE A 49 -4.26 -15.51 -6.56
CA ILE A 49 -4.21 -14.56 -5.45
C ILE A 49 -5.02 -15.11 -4.28
N SER A 50 -4.42 -15.16 -3.11
CA SER A 50 -5.10 -15.49 -1.86
C SER A 50 -5.18 -14.27 -0.96
N VAL A 51 -6.30 -14.15 -0.25
CA VAL A 51 -6.50 -13.18 0.84
C VAL A 51 -6.71 -13.88 2.18
N ASN A 52 -6.44 -15.18 2.23
CA ASN A 52 -6.34 -15.91 3.49
C ASN A 52 -5.10 -15.45 4.25
N VAL A 53 -5.26 -15.13 5.52
CA VAL A 53 -4.17 -14.56 6.35
C VAL A 53 -2.98 -15.50 6.49
N ASP A 54 -3.18 -16.82 6.54
CA ASP A 54 -2.07 -17.76 6.66
C ASP A 54 -1.30 -17.91 5.34
N ASP A 55 -2.00 -17.86 4.20
CA ASP A 55 -1.36 -17.82 2.88
C ASP A 55 -0.56 -16.53 2.69
N LEU A 56 -1.12 -15.38 3.09
CA LEU A 56 -0.44 -14.09 3.05
C LEU A 56 0.78 -14.05 3.96
N PHE A 57 0.66 -14.63 5.16
CA PHE A 57 1.78 -14.76 6.07
C PHE A 57 2.90 -15.60 5.45
N ASN A 58 2.58 -16.74 4.86
CA ASN A 58 3.56 -17.57 4.17
C ASN A 58 4.22 -16.83 2.99
N LYS A 59 3.41 -16.14 2.17
CA LYS A 59 3.91 -15.34 1.04
C LYS A 59 4.87 -14.25 1.49
N ILE A 60 4.51 -13.49 2.52
CA ILE A 60 5.26 -12.30 2.96
C ILE A 60 6.47 -12.71 3.81
N VAL A 61 6.27 -13.54 4.84
CA VAL A 61 7.33 -13.82 5.84
C VAL A 61 8.29 -14.91 5.35
N HIS A 62 7.77 -15.98 4.72
CA HIS A 62 8.62 -17.10 4.33
C HIS A 62 9.15 -17.01 2.89
N ARG A 63 8.38 -16.41 1.98
CA ARG A 63 8.80 -16.24 0.58
C ARG A 63 9.36 -14.83 0.30
N HIS A 64 9.36 -13.93 1.29
CA HIS A 64 9.83 -12.53 1.15
C HIS A 64 9.17 -11.77 -0.02
N ARG A 65 7.89 -12.08 -0.26
CA ARG A 65 7.08 -11.43 -1.29
C ARG A 65 6.25 -10.30 -0.68
N GLY A 66 5.67 -9.50 -1.53
CA GLY A 66 4.65 -8.54 -1.16
C GLY A 66 3.28 -8.91 -1.72
N GLY A 67 2.57 -7.92 -2.19
CA GLY A 67 1.27 -8.04 -2.82
C GLY A 67 0.71 -6.67 -3.16
N PHE A 68 -0.53 -6.60 -3.55
CA PHE A 68 -1.22 -5.33 -3.81
C PHE A 68 -2.32 -5.08 -2.78
N CYS A 69 -3.15 -4.05 -2.96
CA CYS A 69 -4.02 -3.51 -1.91
C CYS A 69 -4.82 -4.56 -1.13
N TYR A 70 -5.45 -5.53 -1.81
CA TYR A 70 -6.27 -6.55 -1.16
C TYR A 70 -5.46 -7.48 -0.27
N GLU A 71 -4.24 -7.80 -0.66
CA GLU A 71 -3.35 -8.68 0.10
C GLU A 71 -2.73 -7.92 1.29
N LEU A 72 -2.11 -6.77 1.03
CA LEU A 72 -1.36 -6.02 2.03
C LEU A 72 -2.26 -5.45 3.14
N ASN A 73 -3.39 -4.82 2.75
CA ASN A 73 -4.32 -4.30 3.75
C ASN A 73 -5.04 -5.42 4.52
N THR A 74 -5.28 -6.60 3.92
CA THR A 74 -5.89 -7.72 4.65
C THR A 74 -5.00 -8.22 5.79
N ILE A 75 -3.72 -8.52 5.52
CA ILE A 75 -2.82 -9.01 6.56
C ILE A 75 -2.52 -7.93 7.61
N PHE A 76 -2.39 -6.67 7.19
CA PHE A 76 -2.15 -5.56 8.11
C PHE A 76 -3.36 -5.28 9.01
N GLN A 77 -4.59 -5.31 8.49
CA GLN A 77 -5.82 -5.23 9.28
C GLN A 77 -5.92 -6.35 10.30
N TYR A 78 -5.59 -7.58 9.90
CA TYR A 78 -5.55 -8.71 10.83
C TYR A 78 -4.55 -8.44 11.96
N TYR A 79 -3.33 -8.05 11.62
CA TYR A 79 -2.29 -7.72 12.60
C TYR A 79 -2.73 -6.63 13.57
N LEU A 80 -3.27 -5.52 13.07
CA LEU A 80 -3.75 -4.42 13.90
C LEU A 80 -4.87 -4.86 14.87
N LYS A 81 -5.80 -5.71 14.42
CA LYS A 81 -6.87 -6.26 15.27
C LYS A 81 -6.31 -7.14 16.39
N GLU A 82 -5.32 -8.01 16.10
CA GLU A 82 -4.62 -8.80 17.10
C GLU A 82 -3.87 -7.92 18.14
N LYS A 83 -3.45 -6.72 17.73
CA LYS A 83 -2.83 -5.71 18.61
C LYS A 83 -3.85 -4.82 19.33
N GLY A 84 -5.15 -5.08 19.19
CA GLY A 84 -6.23 -4.39 19.90
C GLY A 84 -6.74 -3.11 19.25
N PHE A 85 -6.30 -2.77 18.02
CA PHE A 85 -6.83 -1.61 17.30
C PHE A 85 -8.24 -1.88 16.75
N LYS A 86 -9.09 -0.86 16.80
CA LYS A 86 -10.38 -0.87 16.10
C LYS A 86 -10.15 -0.51 14.64
N VAL A 87 -10.42 -1.46 13.73
CA VAL A 87 -10.05 -1.37 12.32
C VAL A 87 -11.25 -1.66 11.43
N ASP A 88 -11.50 -0.78 10.48
CA ASP A 88 -12.49 -0.96 9.42
C ASP A 88 -11.81 -1.13 8.06
N ARG A 89 -12.37 -2.05 7.27
CA ARG A 89 -12.06 -2.24 5.86
C ARG A 89 -12.98 -1.36 5.04
N VAL A 90 -12.42 -0.48 4.23
CA VAL A 90 -13.18 0.47 3.41
C VAL A 90 -12.82 0.34 1.94
N SER A 91 -13.78 0.69 1.07
CA SER A 91 -13.56 0.72 -0.38
C SER A 91 -12.96 2.05 -0.82
N GLY A 92 -12.15 2.02 -1.86
CA GLY A 92 -11.57 3.20 -2.49
C GLY A 92 -11.85 3.26 -3.98
N THR A 93 -12.13 4.48 -4.46
CA THR A 93 -12.27 4.85 -5.87
C THR A 93 -11.05 5.65 -6.29
N ILE A 94 -10.18 5.09 -7.12
CA ILE A 94 -8.89 5.68 -7.47
C ILE A 94 -9.08 6.76 -8.55
N HIS A 95 -8.39 7.90 -8.39
CA HIS A 95 -8.22 8.88 -9.45
C HIS A 95 -7.13 8.40 -10.42
N THR A 96 -7.53 8.11 -11.65
CA THR A 96 -6.65 7.51 -12.66
C THR A 96 -5.79 8.57 -13.36
N PRO A 97 -4.66 8.17 -14.01
CA PRO A 97 -3.78 9.13 -14.67
C PRO A 97 -4.38 9.89 -15.86
N ASP A 98 -5.48 9.38 -16.44
CA ASP A 98 -6.26 9.99 -17.52
C ASP A 98 -7.39 10.91 -17.00
N ASP A 99 -7.30 11.30 -15.74
CA ASP A 99 -8.22 12.21 -15.06
C ASP A 99 -9.66 11.68 -14.94
N ASN A 100 -9.79 10.34 -14.85
CA ASN A 100 -11.01 9.62 -14.61
C ASN A 100 -11.02 8.96 -13.23
N TRP A 101 -12.12 8.27 -12.91
CA TRP A 101 -12.28 7.52 -11.69
C TRP A 101 -12.41 6.03 -11.98
N SER A 102 -11.76 5.22 -11.17
CA SER A 102 -11.95 3.78 -11.20
C SER A 102 -13.33 3.39 -10.65
N ARG A 103 -13.64 2.10 -10.66
CA ARG A 103 -14.82 1.58 -9.94
C ARG A 103 -14.61 1.72 -8.43
N ASP A 104 -15.70 1.98 -7.67
CA ASP A 104 -15.66 1.85 -6.20
C ASP A 104 -15.27 0.41 -5.84
N GLY A 105 -14.35 0.24 -4.89
CA GLY A 105 -13.81 -1.06 -4.52
C GLY A 105 -12.63 -1.55 -5.37
N SER A 106 -12.22 -0.82 -6.41
CA SER A 106 -10.98 -1.13 -7.14
C SER A 106 -9.73 -0.99 -6.26
N HIS A 107 -9.88 -0.30 -5.14
CA HIS A 107 -8.90 -0.24 -4.06
C HIS A 107 -9.56 -0.64 -2.73
N MET A 108 -8.83 -1.35 -1.90
CA MET A 108 -9.21 -1.67 -0.54
C MET A 108 -8.27 -0.92 0.40
N SER A 109 -8.83 -0.10 1.29
CA SER A 109 -8.09 0.71 2.26
C SER A 109 -8.45 0.32 3.69
N THR A 110 -7.81 0.97 4.65
CA THR A 110 -7.92 0.70 6.08
C THR A 110 -8.15 1.99 6.84
N ILE A 111 -9.20 2.03 7.67
CA ILE A 111 -9.40 3.09 8.66
C ILE A 111 -9.18 2.51 10.05
N VAL A 112 -8.43 3.24 10.89
CA VAL A 112 -8.19 2.93 12.30
C VAL A 112 -8.81 4.02 13.15
N HIS A 113 -9.59 3.61 14.17
CA HIS A 113 -10.24 4.52 15.10
C HIS A 113 -9.44 4.62 16.40
N LEU A 114 -8.94 5.82 16.67
CA LEU A 114 -8.27 6.20 17.93
C LEU A 114 -9.03 7.37 18.57
N ASP A 115 -8.36 8.47 18.89
CA ASP A 115 -8.95 9.74 19.28
C ASP A 115 -9.78 10.39 18.16
N GLN A 116 -9.41 10.11 16.92
CA GLN A 116 -10.13 10.40 15.68
C GLN A 116 -9.89 9.25 14.69
N PRO A 117 -10.61 9.19 13.56
CA PRO A 117 -10.33 8.21 12.51
C PRO A 117 -9.07 8.59 11.71
N TYR A 118 -8.30 7.56 11.31
CA TYR A 118 -7.07 7.68 10.53
C TYR A 118 -7.08 6.73 9.34
N ILE A 119 -6.65 7.17 8.18
CA ILE A 119 -6.27 6.28 7.08
C ILE A 119 -4.94 5.59 7.45
N ALA A 120 -4.95 4.27 7.52
CA ALA A 120 -3.80 3.40 7.81
C ALA A 120 -3.57 2.41 6.67
N ASP A 121 -3.43 2.93 5.46
CA ASP A 121 -3.36 2.18 4.22
C ASP A 121 -1.91 1.87 3.85
N VAL A 122 -1.55 0.59 3.85
CA VAL A 122 -0.22 0.09 3.47
C VAL A 122 -0.18 -0.52 2.06
N GLY A 123 -1.32 -0.48 1.35
CA GLY A 123 -1.54 -1.19 0.09
C GLY A 123 -1.79 -0.29 -1.13
N PHE A 124 -1.57 1.02 -1.07
CA PHE A 124 -1.75 1.90 -2.24
C PHE A 124 -0.48 2.06 -3.09
N GLY A 125 0.69 1.86 -2.48
CA GLY A 125 1.97 1.93 -3.17
C GLY A 125 2.63 3.32 -3.15
N ASP A 126 1.91 4.42 -2.98
CA ASP A 126 2.43 5.80 -2.93
C ASP A 126 1.77 6.61 -1.80
N LEU A 127 1.85 6.12 -0.58
CA LEU A 127 1.39 6.80 0.63
C LEU A 127 2.53 7.05 1.62
N PRO A 128 2.31 7.91 2.65
CA PRO A 128 3.29 8.15 3.70
C PRO A 128 3.45 6.92 4.58
N THR A 129 4.57 6.84 5.27
CA THR A 129 4.86 5.79 6.27
C THR A 129 4.20 6.08 7.63
N LYS A 130 3.13 6.86 7.63
CA LYS A 130 2.36 7.29 8.79
C LYS A 130 0.87 7.26 8.50
N ALA A 131 0.07 7.07 9.54
CA ALA A 131 -1.37 7.22 9.47
C ALA A 131 -1.74 8.68 9.13
N ILE A 132 -2.76 8.86 8.28
CA ILE A 132 -3.23 10.17 7.86
C ILE A 132 -4.53 10.45 8.61
N PRO A 133 -4.60 11.50 9.46
CA PRO A 133 -5.82 11.86 10.15
C PRO A 133 -6.90 12.29 9.13
N ILE A 134 -8.12 11.81 9.34
CA ILE A 134 -9.28 12.27 8.57
C ILE A 134 -9.74 13.57 9.22
N SER A 135 -9.64 14.65 8.48
CA SER A 135 -9.81 16.03 8.97
C SER A 135 -11.08 16.66 8.42
N ASP A 136 -11.73 17.47 9.23
CA ASP A 136 -12.76 18.37 8.73
C ASP A 136 -12.15 19.47 7.85
N PRO A 137 -12.89 20.05 6.88
CA PRO A 137 -12.39 21.10 5.99
C PRO A 137 -11.87 22.35 6.71
N ASP A 138 -12.42 22.64 7.89
CA ASP A 138 -12.04 23.80 8.71
C ASP A 138 -10.77 23.59 9.55
N ASN A 139 -10.32 22.32 9.71
CA ASN A 139 -9.15 21.97 10.52
C ASN A 139 -8.29 20.90 9.84
N ILE A 140 -7.79 21.20 8.65
CA ILE A 140 -7.02 20.25 7.84
C ILE A 140 -5.65 19.98 8.46
N GLN A 141 -5.36 18.71 8.72
CA GLN A 141 -4.05 18.23 9.16
C GLN A 141 -3.27 17.67 7.98
N VAL A 142 -2.02 18.09 7.82
CA VAL A 142 -1.12 17.66 6.76
C VAL A 142 -0.03 16.76 7.35
N ILE A 143 0.14 15.57 6.80
CA ILE A 143 1.25 14.67 7.13
C ILE A 143 2.44 15.00 6.22
N HIS A 144 3.55 15.35 6.84
CA HIS A 144 4.83 15.52 6.18
C HIS A 144 5.64 14.22 6.27
N ASP A 145 5.99 13.68 5.14
CA ASP A 145 6.75 12.43 5.02
C ASP A 145 7.88 12.60 4.00
N VAL A 146 8.86 11.73 4.03
CA VAL A 146 9.94 11.72 3.03
C VAL A 146 9.41 11.47 1.60
N ASN A 147 8.24 10.82 1.47
CA ASN A 147 7.56 10.54 0.21
C ASN A 147 6.65 11.66 -0.29
N GLY A 148 6.53 12.77 0.44
CA GLY A 148 5.71 13.92 0.10
C GLY A 148 4.81 14.40 1.23
N HIS A 149 3.83 15.24 0.88
CA HIS A 149 2.84 15.77 1.80
C HIS A 149 1.46 15.20 1.48
N TYR A 150 0.74 14.78 2.51
CA TYR A 150 -0.53 14.07 2.36
C TYR A 150 -1.56 14.62 3.35
N ARG A 151 -2.83 14.55 2.96
CA ARG A 151 -3.96 14.87 3.82
C ARG A 151 -5.19 14.03 3.44
N ALA A 152 -6.10 13.85 4.39
CA ALA A 152 -7.41 13.26 4.15
C ALA A 152 -8.48 14.24 4.66
N ILE A 153 -9.42 14.61 3.80
CA ILE A 153 -10.47 15.59 4.10
C ILE A 153 -11.83 14.91 3.94
N LEU A 154 -12.64 14.98 4.98
CA LEU A 154 -14.04 14.56 4.95
C LEU A 154 -14.89 15.73 4.43
N ASP A 155 -15.63 15.54 3.35
CA ASP A 155 -16.53 16.55 2.80
C ASP A 155 -17.95 16.45 3.39
N GLU A 156 -18.82 17.37 2.96
CA GLU A 156 -20.22 17.46 3.42
C GLU A 156 -21.06 16.24 3.03
N ASP A 157 -20.68 15.49 1.99
CA ASP A 157 -21.32 14.27 1.51
C ASP A 157 -20.79 13.01 2.22
N ASN A 158 -19.97 13.15 3.25
CA ASN A 158 -19.27 12.08 3.95
C ASN A 158 -18.31 11.29 3.06
N VAL A 159 -17.75 11.92 2.04
CA VAL A 159 -16.66 11.37 1.22
C VAL A 159 -15.32 11.86 1.72
N ILE A 160 -14.40 10.94 1.88
CA ILE A 160 -13.03 11.24 2.30
C ILE A 160 -12.16 11.35 1.05
N HIS A 161 -11.57 12.52 0.85
CA HIS A 161 -10.62 12.80 -0.21
C HIS A 161 -9.20 12.58 0.31
N LEU A 162 -8.57 11.47 -0.03
CA LEU A 162 -7.15 11.29 0.23
C LEU A 162 -6.34 12.02 -0.84
N GLN A 163 -5.52 12.97 -0.42
CA GLN A 163 -4.81 13.86 -1.32
C GLN A 163 -3.29 13.84 -1.08
N LYS A 164 -2.55 13.96 -2.18
CA LYS A 164 -1.11 14.19 -2.19
C LYS A 164 -0.80 15.55 -2.79
N GLN A 165 0.15 16.27 -2.19
CA GLN A 165 0.63 17.54 -2.75
C GLN A 165 1.56 17.29 -3.94
N LEU A 166 1.35 18.03 -5.02
CA LEU A 166 2.18 18.00 -6.22
C LEU A 166 3.34 19.00 -6.11
N ASP A 167 4.28 18.92 -7.05
CA ASP A 167 5.46 19.81 -7.08
C ASP A 167 5.09 21.30 -7.23
N ASP A 168 3.96 21.60 -7.87
CA ASP A 168 3.40 22.96 -8.02
C ASP A 168 2.62 23.44 -6.78
N GLN A 169 2.69 22.74 -5.67
CA GLN A 169 1.99 22.98 -4.41
C GLN A 169 0.46 22.74 -4.48
N SER A 170 -0.11 22.37 -5.60
CA SER A 170 -1.50 21.95 -5.71
C SER A 170 -1.75 20.60 -5.05
N TRP A 171 -3.02 20.30 -4.73
CA TRP A 171 -3.42 19.02 -4.13
C TRP A 171 -4.16 18.19 -5.17
N ARG A 172 -3.70 16.94 -5.35
CA ARG A 172 -4.37 15.97 -6.19
C ARG A 172 -4.98 14.86 -5.33
N THR A 173 -6.24 14.57 -5.57
CA THR A 173 -6.89 13.41 -4.93
C THR A 173 -6.31 12.11 -5.52
N SER A 174 -5.78 11.26 -4.66
CA SER A 174 -5.27 9.94 -5.02
C SER A 174 -6.41 8.93 -5.11
N TYR A 175 -7.30 8.92 -4.12
CA TYR A 175 -8.54 8.17 -4.14
C TYR A 175 -9.61 8.79 -3.21
N LEU A 176 -10.86 8.45 -3.47
CA LEU A 176 -11.99 8.73 -2.61
C LEU A 176 -12.33 7.48 -1.79
N THR A 177 -12.78 7.68 -0.56
CA THR A 177 -13.28 6.61 0.32
C THR A 177 -14.37 7.15 1.26
N ASN A 178 -14.88 6.34 2.15
CA ASN A 178 -15.79 6.74 3.23
C ASN A 178 -15.62 5.80 4.43
N GLU A 179 -16.29 6.09 5.55
CA GLU A 179 -16.20 5.27 6.77
C GLU A 179 -17.11 4.02 6.76
N ILE A 180 -17.66 3.64 5.62
CA ILE A 180 -18.53 2.46 5.54
C ILE A 180 -17.66 1.21 5.52
N CYS A 181 -17.71 0.45 6.63
CA CYS A 181 -17.04 -0.85 6.72
C CYS A 181 -17.64 -1.84 5.69
N ARG A 182 -16.79 -2.36 4.81
CA ARG A 182 -17.18 -3.31 3.76
C ARG A 182 -16.82 -4.75 4.15
N PRO A 183 -17.74 -5.71 3.99
CA PRO A 183 -17.41 -7.12 4.11
C PRO A 183 -16.49 -7.56 2.97
N TRP A 184 -15.78 -8.70 3.15
CA TRP A 184 -14.88 -9.18 2.11
C TRP A 184 -15.60 -9.46 0.78
N ASP A 185 -16.81 -9.98 0.83
CA ASP A 185 -17.62 -10.33 -0.34
C ASP A 185 -17.83 -9.14 -1.30
N PHE A 186 -17.85 -7.92 -0.77
CA PHE A 186 -17.89 -6.70 -1.59
C PHE A 186 -16.70 -6.59 -2.56
N PHE A 187 -15.53 -7.11 -2.18
CA PHE A 187 -14.30 -6.96 -2.97
C PHE A 187 -14.05 -8.11 -3.97
N ILE A 188 -14.81 -9.19 -3.95
CA ILE A 188 -14.54 -10.39 -4.78
C ILE A 188 -14.51 -10.04 -6.27
N GLU A 189 -15.55 -9.35 -6.77
CA GLU A 189 -15.62 -8.95 -8.19
C GLU A 189 -14.54 -7.94 -8.57
N HIS A 190 -14.17 -7.05 -7.66
CA HIS A 190 -13.13 -6.05 -7.88
C HIS A 190 -11.73 -6.69 -7.90
N LEU A 191 -11.50 -7.67 -7.04
CA LEU A 191 -10.29 -8.49 -7.06
C LEU A 191 -10.19 -9.26 -8.38
N ASP A 192 -11.26 -9.95 -8.79
CA ASP A 192 -11.30 -10.71 -10.04
C ASP A 192 -11.00 -9.81 -11.25
N TYR A 193 -11.63 -8.62 -11.32
CA TYR A 193 -11.33 -7.62 -12.34
C TYR A 193 -9.86 -7.22 -12.34
N ASN A 194 -9.29 -6.89 -11.18
CA ASN A 194 -7.92 -6.44 -11.07
C ASN A 194 -6.90 -7.52 -11.45
N VAL A 195 -7.25 -8.80 -11.28
CA VAL A 195 -6.38 -9.94 -11.59
C VAL A 195 -6.50 -10.41 -13.04
N HIS A 196 -7.70 -10.30 -13.66
CA HIS A 196 -7.97 -10.98 -14.93
C HIS A 196 -8.38 -10.05 -16.09
N HIS A 197 -8.97 -8.87 -15.77
CA HIS A 197 -9.51 -8.03 -16.85
C HIS A 197 -8.40 -7.35 -17.65
N PRO A 198 -8.44 -7.38 -19.01
CA PRO A 198 -7.38 -6.81 -19.85
C PRO A 198 -7.17 -5.30 -19.65
N ASP A 199 -8.18 -4.55 -19.22
CA ASP A 199 -8.06 -3.11 -18.91
C ASP A 199 -7.51 -2.84 -17.51
N SER A 200 -7.28 -3.86 -16.70
CA SER A 200 -6.65 -3.68 -15.39
C SER A 200 -5.18 -3.25 -15.54
N ILE A 201 -4.81 -2.18 -14.83
CA ILE A 201 -3.42 -1.73 -14.78
C ILE A 201 -2.48 -2.82 -14.26
N PHE A 202 -2.96 -3.71 -13.38
CA PHE A 202 -2.16 -4.80 -12.82
C PHE A 202 -1.93 -5.93 -13.82
N VAL A 203 -2.82 -6.09 -14.80
CA VAL A 203 -2.64 -7.02 -15.92
C VAL A 203 -1.71 -6.41 -16.97
N GLN A 204 -1.88 -5.11 -17.25
CA GLN A 204 -1.14 -4.42 -18.31
C GLN A 204 0.30 -4.06 -17.94
N LYS A 205 0.59 -3.79 -16.65
CA LYS A 205 1.87 -3.23 -16.20
C LYS A 205 2.44 -3.99 -15.01
N LEU A 206 3.75 -4.21 -15.04
CA LEU A 206 4.50 -4.60 -13.86
C LEU A 206 4.67 -3.37 -12.95
N ILE A 207 4.23 -3.49 -11.70
CA ILE A 207 4.32 -2.44 -10.70
C ILE A 207 4.94 -3.05 -9.45
N ILE A 208 6.14 -2.62 -9.09
CA ILE A 208 6.79 -2.98 -7.84
C ILE A 208 7.27 -1.69 -7.19
N THR A 209 6.87 -1.42 -5.97
CA THR A 209 7.29 -0.20 -5.26
C THR A 209 7.43 -0.47 -3.76
N MET A 210 8.37 0.22 -3.13
CA MET A 210 8.66 0.06 -1.71
C MET A 210 9.15 1.38 -1.13
N ALA A 211 8.60 1.77 0.02
CA ALA A 211 9.12 2.89 0.79
C ALA A 211 10.50 2.57 1.35
N LYS A 212 11.34 3.58 1.46
CA LYS A 212 12.68 3.52 2.09
C LYS A 212 12.84 4.70 3.02
N GLU A 213 13.75 4.62 3.96
CA GLU A 213 14.03 5.71 4.92
C GLU A 213 14.30 7.07 4.25
N CYS A 214 14.90 7.05 3.05
CA CYS A 214 15.22 8.27 2.30
C CYS A 214 14.26 8.56 1.13
N GLY A 215 13.14 7.83 1.00
CA GLY A 215 12.19 8.03 -0.09
C GLY A 215 11.53 6.75 -0.57
N ARG A 216 11.64 6.43 -1.86
CA ARG A 216 10.93 5.31 -2.48
C ARG A 216 11.74 4.71 -3.63
N VAL A 217 11.63 3.42 -3.82
CA VAL A 217 12.15 2.71 -5.00
C VAL A 217 10.99 2.06 -5.73
N SER A 218 10.94 2.21 -7.05
CA SER A 218 9.92 1.59 -7.90
C SER A 218 10.56 0.96 -9.11
N MET A 219 10.02 -0.19 -9.55
CA MET A 219 10.45 -0.93 -10.71
C MET A 219 9.28 -1.22 -11.63
N SER A 220 9.46 -1.04 -12.92
CA SER A 220 8.59 -1.48 -14.00
C SER A 220 9.30 -2.54 -14.85
N TYR A 221 8.78 -2.88 -16.04
CA TYR A 221 9.43 -3.86 -16.92
C TYR A 221 10.85 -3.50 -17.38
N ASP A 222 11.15 -2.20 -17.46
CA ASP A 222 12.34 -1.69 -18.13
C ASP A 222 13.02 -0.53 -17.39
N HIS A 223 12.45 -0.07 -16.29
CA HIS A 223 12.95 1.07 -15.54
C HIS A 223 12.96 0.83 -14.04
N LEU A 224 14.03 1.29 -13.41
CA LEU A 224 14.15 1.50 -11.97
C LEU A 224 14.04 3.00 -11.69
N THR A 225 13.19 3.37 -10.74
CA THR A 225 13.06 4.76 -10.28
C THR A 225 13.39 4.82 -8.81
N ILE A 226 14.35 5.65 -8.44
CA ILE A 226 14.71 5.95 -7.05
C ILE A 226 14.32 7.40 -6.80
N THR A 227 13.39 7.60 -5.88
CA THR A 227 12.93 8.92 -5.46
C THR A 227 13.42 9.18 -4.04
N SER A 228 14.09 10.27 -3.82
CA SER A 228 14.45 10.80 -2.51
C SER A 228 13.89 12.22 -2.38
N LYS A 229 13.95 12.79 -1.18
CA LYS A 229 13.32 14.10 -0.85
C LYS A 229 13.48 15.19 -1.90
N ASN A 230 14.63 15.28 -2.58
CA ASN A 230 14.95 16.34 -3.54
C ASN A 230 15.45 15.82 -4.88
N HIS A 231 15.36 14.52 -5.12
CA HIS A 231 15.94 13.91 -6.31
C HIS A 231 15.12 12.72 -6.78
N LYS A 232 14.84 12.68 -8.08
CA LYS A 232 14.20 11.54 -8.74
C LYS A 232 15.11 11.09 -9.87
N GLN A 233 15.66 9.89 -9.71
CA GLN A 233 16.50 9.23 -10.70
C GLN A 233 15.71 8.11 -11.35
N LYS A 234 15.62 8.11 -12.67
CA LYS A 234 14.98 7.06 -13.46
C LYS A 234 16.03 6.49 -14.41
N GLU A 235 16.29 5.19 -14.29
CA GLU A 235 17.27 4.46 -15.08
C GLU A 235 16.59 3.30 -15.82
N SER A 236 16.93 3.11 -17.09
CA SER A 236 16.55 1.90 -17.81
C SER A 236 17.52 0.76 -17.48
N PHE A 237 17.04 -0.45 -17.46
CA PHE A 237 17.84 -1.66 -17.28
C PHE A 237 17.54 -2.70 -18.35
N LYS A 238 18.49 -3.61 -18.58
CA LYS A 238 18.30 -4.74 -19.49
C LYS A 238 17.54 -5.87 -18.77
N ARG A 239 16.79 -6.67 -19.53
CA ARG A 239 16.01 -7.79 -18.98
C ARG A 239 16.83 -8.75 -18.10
N ASP A 240 18.06 -9.06 -18.46
CA ASP A 240 18.96 -9.93 -17.70
C ASP A 240 19.35 -9.37 -16.31
N GLN A 241 19.11 -8.09 -16.07
CA GLN A 241 19.43 -7.41 -14.79
C GLN A 241 18.27 -7.40 -13.80
N TYR A 242 17.04 -7.73 -14.21
CA TYR A 242 15.87 -7.55 -13.36
C TYR A 242 15.91 -8.33 -12.04
N LYS A 243 16.45 -9.57 -12.06
CA LYS A 243 16.56 -10.40 -10.83
C LYS A 243 17.47 -9.75 -9.80
N THR A 244 18.62 -9.22 -10.24
CA THR A 244 19.55 -8.50 -9.37
C THR A 244 18.92 -7.24 -8.78
N ILE A 245 18.15 -6.51 -9.58
CA ILE A 245 17.43 -5.31 -9.13
C ILE A 245 16.34 -5.69 -8.13
N LEU A 246 15.56 -6.73 -8.44
CA LEU A 246 14.46 -7.22 -7.63
C LEU A 246 14.96 -7.66 -6.24
N GLU A 247 16.03 -8.46 -6.19
CA GLU A 247 16.64 -8.89 -4.93
C GLU A 247 17.27 -7.71 -4.17
N LYS A 248 18.07 -6.88 -4.84
CA LYS A 248 18.79 -5.78 -4.20
C LYS A 248 17.90 -4.74 -3.56
N TYR A 249 16.83 -4.34 -4.25
CA TYR A 249 16.00 -3.20 -3.82
C TYR A 249 14.73 -3.60 -3.07
N PHE A 250 14.20 -4.80 -3.33
CA PHE A 250 12.93 -5.25 -2.80
C PHE A 250 13.04 -6.51 -1.94
N GLY A 251 14.21 -7.18 -1.93
CA GLY A 251 14.43 -8.43 -1.20
C GLY A 251 13.68 -9.63 -1.80
N ILE A 252 13.20 -9.51 -3.03
CA ILE A 252 12.39 -10.55 -3.70
C ILE A 252 13.31 -11.42 -4.57
N VAL A 253 13.24 -12.74 -4.37
CA VAL A 253 13.89 -13.74 -5.21
C VAL A 253 12.81 -14.52 -5.94
N GLU A 254 12.40 -14.04 -7.11
CA GLU A 254 11.30 -14.62 -7.89
C GLU A 254 11.52 -14.40 -9.39
N SER A 255 10.95 -15.25 -10.22
CA SER A 255 10.91 -15.08 -11.66
C SER A 255 9.67 -14.31 -12.09
N ILE A 256 9.84 -13.39 -13.04
CA ILE A 256 8.74 -12.66 -13.67
C ILE A 256 8.65 -13.18 -15.12
N HIS A 257 7.62 -13.98 -15.40
CA HIS A 257 7.52 -14.75 -16.66
C HIS A 257 7.60 -13.88 -17.91
N THR A 258 7.02 -12.68 -17.89
CA THR A 258 7.06 -11.72 -18.99
C THR A 258 8.45 -11.12 -19.24
N LEU A 259 9.38 -11.24 -18.29
CA LEU A 259 10.77 -10.81 -18.43
C LEU A 259 11.72 -11.96 -18.78
N GLU A 260 11.24 -13.22 -18.76
CA GLU A 260 12.05 -14.39 -19.11
C GLU A 260 11.75 -14.93 -20.52
N SER A 261 10.68 -14.45 -21.15
CA SER A 261 10.25 -14.82 -22.51
C SER A 261 10.97 -14.02 -23.61
#